data_ca39f94c1c79903eb60b81a334dfa952
#
_entry.id   ca39f94c1c79903eb60b81a334dfa952
#
_cell.length_a   1.000
_cell.length_b   1.000
_cell.length_c   1.000
_cell.angle_alpha   90.00
_cell.angle_beta   90.00
_cell.angle_gamma   90.00
#
_symmetry.space_group_name_H-M   'P 1'
#
loop_
_entity.id
_entity.type
_entity.pdbx_description
1 polymer ?
#
loop_
_entity_poly.entity_id
_entity_poly.type
_entity_poly.pdbx_seq_one_letter_code
_entity_poly.pdbx_strand_id
1 'polypeptide(L)'
;MHVYEILMKHLATILSGFLFFGLTLSAQPLDAMMGELDKVIAEKENYRVIKEQRLSEMKAAVVGLTGKELSDAYESLYREYTNYDIDSAFTYCRKMLSCTKALGLRTEYEDGLLNMADLYTATGMYAEAQEILEAGQFNDRTMYYHCLHSLYTGMMQNATFEGDRDRYSKLRTQARDSLLNGLVPSGMDYIYAMSEKLSEKGEHAEAIALITNYYNRPSVTDRHRAILDYSLAVAWRGAGDVEKAKWYYTKGAIADLKTPVRDYRSLLELALLLYREGDVQRAFRYVLCSMEDLQESNTRIRTMEFIPVMTLVSDSYQKELSDKTRLLYITLGLLSVIVILLILAAVLLYIQRNKTNAAKKKLEDSYVALKELNDIKEEYLFMYMEQISDYIDRMEGLHRKLLMTWRKYGPDRLAEELERPTNVDQALKNFYDGFDATFLHLFPTFVDEVNALLKPEEHLTLKRGNRMSTELRMLALFRLGVTDSAKVGHFLRCSTATVYNYRAKLRKAAIEPDSFDKAITDKQ
;
A
#
# COMPACT_ATOMS: atom_id res chain seq x y z
N MET A 1 -7.59 22.94 17.96
CA MET A 1 -8.70 22.02 18.31
C MET A 1 -9.72 21.90 17.16
N HIS A 2 -10.17 23.00 16.57
CA HIS A 2 -11.19 22.98 15.49
C HIS A 2 -10.77 22.30 14.17
N VAL A 3 -9.49 22.39 13.79
CA VAL A 3 -8.95 21.74 12.57
C VAL A 3 -8.88 20.20 12.71
N TYR A 4 -8.62 19.71 13.92
CA TYR A 4 -8.55 18.27 14.22
C TYR A 4 -9.95 17.61 14.17
N GLU A 5 -10.98 18.33 14.60
CA GLU A 5 -12.38 17.87 14.54
C GLU A 5 -12.91 17.78 13.10
N ILE A 6 -12.52 18.71 12.24
CA ILE A 6 -12.91 18.72 10.81
C ILE A 6 -12.21 17.58 10.06
N LEU A 7 -10.92 17.34 10.35
CA LEU A 7 -10.16 16.24 9.73
C LEU A 7 -10.70 14.86 10.14
N MET A 8 -11.06 14.69 11.42
CA MET A 8 -11.66 13.45 11.93
C MET A 8 -13.07 13.20 11.39
N LYS A 9 -13.87 14.23 11.18
CA LYS A 9 -15.19 14.11 10.53
C LYS A 9 -15.06 13.71 9.05
N HIS A 10 -14.11 14.26 8.32
CA HIS A 10 -13.89 13.86 6.92
C HIS A 10 -13.28 12.45 6.79
N LEU A 11 -12.39 12.05 7.70
CA LEU A 11 -11.88 10.68 7.75
C LEU A 11 -12.98 9.66 8.09
N ALA A 12 -13.86 9.99 9.03
CA ALA A 12 -15.02 9.16 9.40
C ALA A 12 -16.03 9.04 8.24
N THR A 13 -16.24 10.12 7.47
CA THR A 13 -17.13 10.11 6.30
C THR A 13 -16.54 9.29 5.13
N ILE A 14 -15.23 9.33 4.93
CA ILE A 14 -14.52 8.51 3.94
C ILE A 14 -14.51 7.03 4.36
N LEU A 15 -14.27 6.72 5.66
CA LEU A 15 -14.34 5.34 6.17
C LEU A 15 -15.76 4.78 6.15
N SER A 16 -16.79 5.58 6.44
CA SER A 16 -18.19 5.13 6.36
C SER A 16 -18.65 4.94 4.91
N GLY A 17 -18.12 5.71 3.95
CA GLY A 17 -18.34 5.50 2.51
C GLY A 17 -17.75 4.18 2.00
N PHE A 18 -16.61 3.73 2.53
CA PHE A 18 -16.01 2.43 2.21
C PHE A 18 -16.72 1.24 2.88
N LEU A 19 -17.33 1.43 4.04
CA LEU A 19 -18.08 0.38 4.76
C LEU A 19 -19.48 0.14 4.20
N PHE A 20 -20.07 1.08 3.45
CA PHE A 20 -21.39 0.92 2.84
C PHE A 20 -21.37 0.29 1.44
N PHE A 21 -20.18 0.10 0.81
CA PHE A 21 -20.03 -0.65 -0.44
C PHE A 21 -19.89 -2.18 -0.25
N GLY A 22 -19.94 -2.66 0.99
CA GLY A 22 -19.95 -4.07 1.38
C GLY A 22 -21.36 -4.69 1.44
N LEU A 23 -22.37 -4.10 0.80
CA LEU A 23 -23.70 -4.68 0.69
C LEU A 23 -23.73 -5.73 -0.42
N THR A 24 -23.68 -6.99 -0.01
CA THR A 24 -24.32 -8.17 -0.62
C THR A 24 -24.70 -7.98 -2.09
N LEU A 25 -23.74 -8.08 -3.02
CA LEU A 25 -24.05 -8.65 -4.32
C LEU A 25 -24.47 -10.10 -4.01
N SER A 26 -25.77 -10.36 -4.06
CA SER A 26 -26.28 -11.69 -4.33
C SER A 26 -25.59 -12.10 -5.62
N ALA A 27 -24.65 -13.04 -5.55
CA ALA A 27 -23.94 -13.54 -6.72
C ALA A 27 -25.01 -13.92 -7.74
N GLN A 28 -24.93 -13.36 -8.95
CA GLN A 28 -25.86 -13.79 -9.99
C GLN A 28 -25.72 -15.31 -10.14
N PRO A 29 -26.78 -16.05 -10.48
CA PRO A 29 -26.74 -17.51 -10.59
C PRO A 29 -25.55 -18.02 -11.43
N LEU A 30 -25.16 -17.27 -12.46
CA LEU A 30 -24.00 -17.59 -13.31
C LEU A 30 -22.66 -17.46 -12.58
N ASP A 31 -22.45 -16.40 -11.77
CA ASP A 31 -21.21 -16.23 -11.00
C ASP A 31 -21.02 -17.35 -9.97
N ALA A 32 -22.10 -17.79 -9.34
CA ALA A 32 -22.06 -18.93 -8.42
C ALA A 32 -21.66 -20.23 -9.15
N MET A 33 -22.19 -20.45 -10.35
CA MET A 33 -21.86 -21.62 -11.16
C MET A 33 -20.43 -21.57 -11.72
N MET A 34 -19.96 -20.40 -12.15
CA MET A 34 -18.55 -20.22 -12.53
C MET A 34 -17.61 -20.43 -11.35
N GLY A 35 -18.02 -20.03 -10.13
CA GLY A 35 -17.29 -20.34 -8.90
C GLY A 35 -17.26 -21.84 -8.58
N GLU A 36 -18.31 -22.61 -8.92
CA GLU A 36 -18.27 -24.08 -8.86
C GLU A 36 -17.30 -24.65 -9.88
N LEU A 37 -17.33 -24.15 -11.13
CA LEU A 37 -16.39 -24.57 -12.18
C LEU A 37 -14.93 -24.34 -11.75
N ASP A 38 -14.61 -23.16 -11.16
CA ASP A 38 -13.29 -22.86 -10.65
C ASP A 38 -12.81 -23.90 -9.60
N LYS A 39 -13.74 -24.36 -8.73
CA LYS A 39 -13.45 -25.42 -7.74
C LYS A 39 -13.23 -26.77 -8.43
N VAL A 40 -14.09 -27.13 -9.38
CA VAL A 40 -13.97 -28.40 -10.12
C VAL A 40 -12.66 -28.45 -10.89
N ILE A 41 -12.23 -27.34 -11.51
CA ILE A 41 -10.91 -27.25 -12.15
C ILE A 41 -9.78 -27.47 -11.13
N ALA A 42 -9.86 -26.87 -9.96
CA ALA A 42 -8.86 -27.07 -8.90
C ALA A 42 -8.82 -28.51 -8.38
N GLU A 43 -9.93 -29.23 -8.45
CA GLU A 43 -10.08 -30.62 -7.99
C GLU A 43 -9.99 -31.66 -9.12
N LYS A 44 -9.66 -31.27 -10.36
CA LYS A 44 -9.68 -32.15 -11.54
C LYS A 44 -8.88 -33.44 -11.35
N GLU A 45 -7.77 -33.39 -10.64
CA GLU A 45 -6.93 -34.56 -10.37
C GLU A 45 -7.66 -35.64 -9.54
N ASN A 46 -8.56 -35.25 -8.65
CA ASN A 46 -9.33 -36.21 -7.87
C ASN A 46 -10.25 -37.04 -8.76
N TYR A 47 -10.91 -36.40 -9.72
CA TYR A 47 -11.78 -37.09 -10.69
C TYR A 47 -10.98 -38.00 -11.62
N ARG A 48 -9.77 -37.58 -11.99
CA ARG A 48 -8.83 -38.37 -12.80
C ARG A 48 -8.40 -39.65 -12.08
N VAL A 49 -8.03 -39.55 -10.79
CA VAL A 49 -7.65 -40.74 -9.99
C VAL A 49 -8.79 -41.75 -9.94
N ILE A 50 -10.04 -41.31 -9.78
CA ILE A 50 -11.21 -42.18 -9.79
C ILE A 50 -11.35 -42.90 -11.18
N LYS A 51 -11.16 -42.16 -12.26
CA LYS A 51 -11.20 -42.70 -13.63
C LYS A 51 -10.11 -43.78 -13.86
N GLU A 52 -8.88 -43.48 -13.46
CA GLU A 52 -7.74 -44.41 -13.61
C GLU A 52 -7.95 -45.68 -12.77
N GLN A 53 -8.51 -45.57 -11.58
CA GLN A 53 -8.86 -46.73 -10.76
C GLN A 53 -9.88 -47.61 -11.49
N ARG A 54 -10.95 -47.02 -12.03
CA ARG A 54 -11.98 -47.75 -12.79
C ARG A 54 -11.37 -48.43 -14.01
N LEU A 55 -10.52 -47.72 -14.76
CA LEU A 55 -9.81 -48.30 -15.91
C LEU A 55 -8.89 -49.47 -15.51
N SER A 56 -8.23 -49.38 -14.37
CA SER A 56 -7.42 -50.46 -13.82
C SER A 56 -8.25 -51.69 -13.49
N GLU A 57 -9.40 -51.50 -12.84
CA GLU A 57 -10.35 -52.60 -12.55
C GLU A 57 -10.87 -53.25 -13.82
N MET A 58 -11.24 -52.46 -14.85
CA MET A 58 -11.65 -52.99 -16.14
C MET A 58 -10.55 -53.79 -16.85
N LYS A 59 -9.31 -53.31 -16.82
CA LYS A 59 -8.16 -54.04 -17.37
C LYS A 59 -7.91 -55.38 -16.65
N ALA A 60 -8.05 -55.40 -15.32
CA ALA A 60 -7.93 -56.61 -14.53
C ALA A 60 -9.03 -57.64 -14.87
N ALA A 61 -10.24 -57.18 -15.14
CA ALA A 61 -11.38 -58.02 -15.52
C ALA A 61 -11.21 -58.71 -16.88
N VAL A 62 -10.33 -58.21 -17.74
CA VAL A 62 -10.01 -58.86 -19.07
C VAL A 62 -9.20 -60.15 -18.91
N VAL A 63 -8.50 -60.29 -17.77
CA VAL A 63 -7.60 -61.45 -17.56
C VAL A 63 -8.43 -62.73 -17.43
N GLY A 64 -8.13 -63.71 -18.32
CA GLY A 64 -8.82 -65.01 -18.34
C GLY A 64 -10.06 -65.08 -19.23
N LEU A 65 -10.54 -63.92 -19.79
CA LEU A 65 -11.61 -63.92 -20.76
C LEU A 65 -11.15 -64.48 -22.12
N THR A 66 -12.07 -65.13 -22.84
CA THR A 66 -11.84 -65.68 -24.17
C THR A 66 -13.07 -65.48 -25.06
N GLY A 67 -12.90 -65.69 -26.35
CA GLY A 67 -13.99 -65.62 -27.32
C GLY A 67 -14.70 -64.28 -27.35
N LYS A 68 -16.03 -64.31 -27.43
CA LYS A 68 -16.86 -63.08 -27.53
C LYS A 68 -16.75 -62.21 -26.27
N GLU A 69 -16.70 -62.79 -25.10
CA GLU A 69 -16.57 -62.04 -23.84
C GLU A 69 -15.31 -61.18 -23.79
N LEU A 70 -14.20 -61.69 -24.34
CA LEU A 70 -12.95 -60.93 -24.49
C LEU A 70 -13.13 -59.75 -25.46
N SER A 71 -13.84 -59.97 -26.59
CA SER A 71 -14.13 -58.89 -27.56
C SER A 71 -14.95 -57.79 -26.95
N ASP A 72 -16.02 -58.15 -26.23
CA ASP A 72 -16.95 -57.21 -25.56
C ASP A 72 -16.23 -56.42 -24.47
N ALA A 73 -15.30 -57.05 -23.76
CA ALA A 73 -14.43 -56.39 -22.78
C ALA A 73 -13.46 -55.38 -23.44
N TYR A 74 -12.88 -55.69 -24.59
CA TYR A 74 -12.07 -54.76 -25.37
C TYR A 74 -12.90 -53.59 -25.90
N GLU A 75 -14.11 -53.81 -26.36
CA GLU A 75 -15.04 -52.75 -26.76
C GLU A 75 -15.37 -51.81 -25.60
N SER A 76 -15.62 -52.35 -24.42
CA SER A 76 -15.88 -51.58 -23.22
C SER A 76 -14.69 -50.71 -22.84
N LEU A 77 -13.46 -51.21 -22.88
CA LEU A 77 -12.23 -50.46 -22.66
C LEU A 77 -12.04 -49.40 -23.75
N TYR A 78 -12.25 -49.73 -25.01
CA TYR A 78 -12.22 -48.76 -26.11
C TYR A 78 -13.13 -47.57 -25.83
N ARG A 79 -14.41 -47.83 -25.49
CA ARG A 79 -15.39 -46.79 -25.20
C ARG A 79 -14.98 -45.90 -24.02
N GLU A 80 -14.39 -46.45 -22.99
CA GLU A 80 -13.88 -45.68 -21.85
C GLU A 80 -12.66 -44.82 -22.19
N TYR A 81 -11.83 -45.26 -23.16
CA TYR A 81 -10.65 -44.54 -23.57
C TYR A 81 -10.87 -43.52 -24.69
N THR A 82 -11.92 -43.63 -25.51
CA THR A 82 -12.15 -42.82 -26.72
C THR A 82 -12.04 -41.31 -26.49
N ASN A 83 -12.53 -40.81 -25.37
CA ASN A 83 -12.44 -39.38 -25.01
C ASN A 83 -11.52 -39.13 -23.81
N TYR A 84 -10.58 -40.05 -23.53
CA TYR A 84 -9.69 -39.91 -22.38
C TYR A 84 -8.21 -40.07 -22.76
N ASP A 85 -7.86 -41.16 -23.46
CA ASP A 85 -6.53 -41.43 -23.98
C ASP A 85 -6.65 -42.15 -25.31
N ILE A 86 -6.37 -41.44 -26.39
CA ILE A 86 -6.59 -41.90 -27.75
C ILE A 86 -5.69 -43.08 -28.14
N ASP A 87 -4.47 -43.14 -27.61
CA ASP A 87 -3.53 -44.23 -27.91
C ASP A 87 -3.98 -45.56 -27.31
N SER A 88 -4.50 -45.50 -26.08
CA SER A 88 -5.17 -46.65 -25.46
C SER A 88 -6.44 -47.04 -26.20
N ALA A 89 -7.24 -46.07 -26.67
CA ALA A 89 -8.43 -46.35 -27.49
C ALA A 89 -8.06 -47.09 -28.77
N PHE A 90 -7.03 -46.66 -29.50
CA PHE A 90 -6.49 -47.38 -30.66
C PHE A 90 -6.04 -48.79 -30.30
N THR A 91 -5.36 -48.94 -29.18
CA THR A 91 -4.86 -50.24 -28.71
C THR A 91 -6.00 -51.24 -28.51
N TYR A 92 -7.05 -50.82 -27.79
CA TYR A 92 -8.17 -51.72 -27.49
C TYR A 92 -9.09 -51.91 -28.70
N CYS A 93 -9.25 -50.93 -29.57
CA CYS A 93 -9.97 -51.08 -30.84
C CYS A 93 -9.27 -52.10 -31.75
N ARG A 94 -7.94 -52.07 -31.89
CA ARG A 94 -7.15 -53.07 -32.64
C ARG A 94 -7.25 -54.48 -32.04
N LYS A 95 -7.24 -54.60 -30.69
CA LYS A 95 -7.42 -55.90 -30.02
C LYS A 95 -8.83 -56.47 -30.29
N MET A 96 -9.85 -55.59 -30.20
CA MET A 96 -11.23 -55.95 -30.53
C MET A 96 -11.35 -56.43 -31.98
N LEU A 97 -10.81 -55.68 -32.98
CA LEU A 97 -10.79 -56.07 -34.39
C LEU A 97 -10.07 -57.40 -34.63
N SER A 98 -8.95 -57.61 -33.97
CA SER A 98 -8.21 -58.89 -34.12
C SER A 98 -9.01 -60.07 -33.55
N CYS A 99 -9.70 -59.87 -32.41
CA CYS A 99 -10.51 -60.87 -31.76
C CYS A 99 -11.77 -61.20 -32.61
N THR A 100 -12.54 -60.19 -33.05
CA THR A 100 -13.72 -60.38 -33.88
C THR A 100 -13.42 -61.04 -35.23
N LYS A 101 -12.29 -60.67 -35.87
CA LYS A 101 -11.80 -61.30 -37.08
C LYS A 101 -11.48 -62.79 -36.88
N ALA A 102 -10.76 -63.11 -35.80
CA ALA A 102 -10.37 -64.51 -35.50
C ALA A 102 -11.58 -65.38 -35.18
N LEU A 103 -12.63 -64.78 -34.58
CA LEU A 103 -13.90 -65.47 -34.25
C LEU A 103 -14.88 -65.53 -35.42
N GLY A 104 -14.63 -64.85 -36.53
CA GLY A 104 -15.56 -64.75 -37.65
C GLY A 104 -16.80 -63.91 -37.37
N LEU A 105 -16.76 -63.03 -36.36
CA LEU A 105 -17.87 -62.14 -35.97
C LEU A 105 -17.89 -60.93 -36.91
N ARG A 106 -18.58 -61.09 -38.04
CA ARG A 106 -18.54 -60.12 -39.13
C ARG A 106 -19.13 -58.77 -38.75
N THR A 107 -20.30 -58.73 -38.10
CA THR A 107 -20.95 -57.49 -37.70
C THR A 107 -20.09 -56.71 -36.70
N GLU A 108 -19.61 -57.36 -35.66
CA GLU A 108 -18.75 -56.74 -34.64
C GLU A 108 -17.42 -56.29 -35.22
N TYR A 109 -16.91 -56.98 -36.28
CA TYR A 109 -15.72 -56.55 -37.00
C TYR A 109 -15.98 -55.30 -37.84
N GLU A 110 -17.13 -55.20 -38.53
CA GLU A 110 -17.57 -54.03 -39.30
C GLU A 110 -17.77 -52.83 -38.35
N ASP A 111 -18.38 -53.01 -37.18
CA ASP A 111 -18.53 -51.99 -36.13
C ASP A 111 -17.18 -51.52 -35.59
N GLY A 112 -16.26 -52.44 -35.42
CA GLY A 112 -14.89 -52.13 -35.04
C GLY A 112 -14.11 -51.30 -36.07
N LEU A 113 -14.35 -51.54 -37.36
CA LEU A 113 -13.80 -50.70 -38.44
C LEU A 113 -14.38 -49.28 -38.42
N LEU A 114 -15.66 -49.12 -38.16
CA LEU A 114 -16.30 -47.81 -38.00
C LEU A 114 -15.73 -47.07 -36.79
N ASN A 115 -15.53 -47.75 -35.65
CA ASN A 115 -14.86 -47.19 -34.46
C ASN A 115 -13.44 -46.77 -34.78
N MET A 116 -12.69 -47.57 -35.61
CA MET A 116 -11.32 -47.22 -36.03
C MET A 116 -11.34 -45.98 -36.95
N ALA A 117 -12.30 -45.85 -37.86
CA ALA A 117 -12.42 -44.67 -38.72
C ALA A 117 -12.73 -43.42 -37.93
N ASP A 118 -13.56 -43.51 -36.86
CA ASP A 118 -13.86 -42.41 -35.96
C ASP A 118 -12.60 -41.97 -35.18
N LEU A 119 -11.78 -42.92 -34.66
CA LEU A 119 -10.52 -42.63 -34.03
C LEU A 119 -9.52 -41.94 -34.98
N TYR A 120 -9.40 -42.41 -36.22
CA TYR A 120 -8.57 -41.75 -37.22
C TYR A 120 -9.04 -40.34 -37.52
N THR A 121 -10.36 -40.16 -37.60
CA THR A 121 -10.97 -38.83 -37.75
C THR A 121 -10.60 -37.91 -36.58
N ALA A 122 -10.76 -38.37 -35.33
CA ALA A 122 -10.45 -37.61 -34.12
C ALA A 122 -8.96 -37.23 -34.02
N THR A 123 -8.06 -37.98 -34.67
CA THR A 123 -6.64 -37.71 -34.69
C THR A 123 -6.14 -36.98 -35.95
N GLY A 124 -7.04 -36.68 -36.93
CA GLY A 124 -6.71 -35.99 -38.17
C GLY A 124 -6.08 -36.87 -39.25
N MET A 125 -6.12 -38.15 -39.03
CA MET A 125 -5.71 -39.14 -40.01
C MET A 125 -6.87 -39.38 -40.98
N TYR A 126 -7.26 -38.30 -41.69
CA TYR A 126 -8.45 -38.29 -42.54
C TYR A 126 -8.35 -39.26 -43.74
N ALA A 127 -7.15 -39.46 -44.29
CA ALA A 127 -6.92 -40.38 -45.39
C ALA A 127 -7.21 -41.83 -44.95
N GLU A 128 -6.72 -42.22 -43.79
CA GLU A 128 -6.93 -43.54 -43.21
C GLU A 128 -8.40 -43.77 -42.83
N ALA A 129 -9.07 -42.75 -42.29
CA ALA A 129 -10.48 -42.81 -42.02
C ALA A 129 -11.29 -43.00 -43.32
N GLN A 130 -10.96 -42.22 -44.35
CA GLN A 130 -11.61 -42.29 -45.66
C GLN A 130 -11.41 -43.65 -46.32
N GLU A 131 -10.19 -44.21 -46.30
CA GLU A 131 -9.89 -45.54 -46.86
C GLU A 131 -10.78 -46.61 -46.23
N ILE A 132 -10.97 -46.64 -44.93
CA ILE A 132 -11.85 -47.58 -44.23
C ILE A 132 -13.29 -47.41 -44.69
N LEU A 133 -13.77 -46.16 -44.72
CA LEU A 133 -15.18 -45.86 -45.03
C LEU A 133 -15.54 -46.13 -46.51
N GLU A 134 -14.58 -45.97 -47.43
CA GLU A 134 -14.75 -46.25 -48.86
C GLU A 134 -14.65 -47.76 -49.19
N ALA A 135 -13.77 -48.47 -48.48
CA ALA A 135 -13.54 -49.91 -48.74
C ALA A 135 -14.60 -50.81 -48.13
N GLY A 136 -15.31 -50.36 -47.09
CA GLY A 136 -16.25 -51.20 -46.33
C GLY A 136 -17.67 -51.19 -46.87
N GLN A 137 -18.36 -52.33 -46.71
CA GLN A 137 -19.80 -52.44 -46.79
C GLN A 137 -20.32 -52.64 -45.36
N PHE A 138 -20.87 -51.57 -44.78
CA PHE A 138 -21.28 -51.58 -43.38
C PHE A 138 -22.77 -51.82 -43.23
N ASN A 139 -23.13 -52.74 -42.34
CA ASN A 139 -24.54 -53.03 -42.01
C ASN A 139 -25.13 -51.94 -41.16
N ASP A 140 -24.39 -51.38 -40.20
CA ASP A 140 -24.81 -50.21 -39.43
C ASP A 140 -24.63 -48.92 -40.26
N ARG A 141 -25.68 -48.64 -41.06
CA ARG A 141 -25.73 -47.40 -41.88
C ARG A 141 -25.75 -46.14 -41.04
N THR A 142 -26.30 -46.19 -39.85
CA THR A 142 -26.39 -45.06 -38.96
C THR A 142 -24.99 -44.66 -38.45
N MET A 143 -24.24 -45.62 -37.93
CA MET A 143 -22.84 -45.38 -37.50
C MET A 143 -21.96 -44.99 -38.68
N TYR A 144 -22.16 -45.61 -39.87
CA TYR A 144 -21.44 -45.23 -41.09
C TYR A 144 -21.61 -43.74 -41.44
N TYR A 145 -22.89 -43.25 -41.47
CA TYR A 145 -23.15 -41.83 -41.75
C TYR A 145 -22.68 -40.91 -40.62
N HIS A 146 -22.69 -41.39 -39.38
CA HIS A 146 -22.06 -40.67 -38.27
C HIS A 146 -20.58 -40.45 -38.51
N CYS A 147 -19.84 -41.50 -38.87
CA CYS A 147 -18.42 -41.42 -39.20
C CYS A 147 -18.13 -40.49 -40.39
N LEU A 148 -18.96 -40.56 -41.46
CA LEU A 148 -18.84 -39.63 -42.59
C LEU A 148 -19.10 -38.16 -42.18
N HIS A 149 -20.12 -37.94 -41.37
CA HIS A 149 -20.41 -36.58 -40.83
C HIS A 149 -19.23 -36.05 -40.01
N SER A 150 -18.68 -36.86 -39.11
CA SER A 150 -17.48 -36.52 -38.29
C SER A 150 -16.28 -36.24 -39.18
N LEU A 151 -15.98 -37.11 -40.15
CA LEU A 151 -14.86 -36.97 -41.10
C LEU A 151 -14.95 -35.66 -41.88
N TYR A 152 -16.11 -35.37 -42.51
CA TYR A 152 -16.25 -34.14 -43.28
C TYR A 152 -16.33 -32.89 -42.40
N THR A 153 -16.74 -33.00 -41.17
CA THR A 153 -16.64 -31.91 -40.19
C THR A 153 -15.17 -31.55 -39.90
N GLY A 154 -14.37 -32.58 -39.63
CA GLY A 154 -12.94 -32.40 -39.39
C GLY A 154 -12.21 -31.86 -40.63
N MET A 155 -12.47 -32.41 -41.79
CA MET A 155 -11.88 -31.94 -43.06
C MET A 155 -12.28 -30.49 -43.38
N MET A 156 -13.53 -30.10 -43.14
CA MET A 156 -14.02 -28.75 -43.35
C MET A 156 -13.36 -27.73 -42.41
N GLN A 157 -13.20 -28.10 -41.15
CA GLN A 157 -12.57 -27.24 -40.14
C GLN A 157 -11.10 -26.99 -40.41
N ASN A 158 -10.41 -28.02 -40.95
CA ASN A 158 -8.98 -27.97 -41.25
C ASN A 158 -8.64 -27.63 -42.71
N ALA A 159 -9.68 -27.31 -43.53
CA ALA A 159 -9.47 -26.93 -44.92
C ALA A 159 -8.78 -25.55 -45.04
N THR A 160 -7.65 -25.50 -45.72
CA THR A 160 -6.89 -24.28 -45.98
C THR A 160 -7.53 -23.41 -47.07
N PHE A 161 -8.12 -24.06 -48.08
CA PHE A 161 -8.74 -23.37 -49.22
C PHE A 161 -10.25 -23.30 -49.08
N GLU A 162 -10.85 -22.16 -49.42
CA GLU A 162 -12.27 -21.92 -49.32
C GLU A 162 -13.08 -22.91 -50.18
N GLY A 163 -12.63 -23.22 -51.36
CA GLY A 163 -13.28 -24.21 -52.23
C GLY A 163 -13.35 -25.62 -51.61
N ASP A 164 -12.34 -26.05 -50.90
CA ASP A 164 -12.34 -27.32 -50.17
C ASP A 164 -13.27 -27.26 -48.98
N ARG A 165 -13.31 -26.14 -48.25
CA ARG A 165 -14.24 -25.92 -47.15
C ARG A 165 -15.69 -26.03 -47.60
N ASP A 166 -16.05 -25.42 -48.73
CA ASP A 166 -17.39 -25.47 -49.33
C ASP A 166 -17.75 -26.90 -49.77
N ARG A 167 -16.81 -27.61 -50.37
CA ARG A 167 -16.96 -29.01 -50.76
C ARG A 167 -17.27 -29.89 -49.55
N TYR A 168 -16.46 -29.81 -48.51
CA TYR A 168 -16.63 -30.63 -47.32
C TYR A 168 -17.89 -30.22 -46.53
N SER A 169 -18.29 -28.96 -46.51
CA SER A 169 -19.54 -28.49 -45.94
C SER A 169 -20.77 -29.15 -46.59
N LYS A 170 -20.75 -29.24 -47.92
CA LYS A 170 -21.81 -29.96 -48.67
C LYS A 170 -21.87 -31.43 -48.34
N LEU A 171 -20.72 -32.12 -48.34
CA LEU A 171 -20.61 -33.55 -48.01
C LEU A 171 -21.06 -33.80 -46.56
N ARG A 172 -20.65 -32.98 -45.63
CA ARG A 172 -21.10 -33.03 -44.23
C ARG A 172 -22.61 -32.94 -44.10
N THR A 173 -23.22 -31.94 -44.77
CA THR A 173 -24.67 -31.76 -44.77
C THR A 173 -25.41 -33.01 -45.34
N GLN A 174 -24.91 -33.59 -46.44
CA GLN A 174 -25.47 -34.81 -47.01
C GLN A 174 -25.35 -36.01 -46.06
N ALA A 175 -24.19 -36.19 -45.42
CA ALA A 175 -23.98 -37.24 -44.44
C ALA A 175 -24.91 -37.06 -43.22
N ARG A 176 -25.07 -35.85 -42.69
CA ARG A 176 -26.00 -35.56 -41.61
C ARG A 176 -27.45 -35.83 -41.99
N ASP A 177 -27.91 -35.41 -43.16
CA ASP A 177 -29.26 -35.67 -43.60
C ASP A 177 -29.51 -37.16 -43.77
N SER A 178 -28.53 -37.94 -44.28
CA SER A 178 -28.60 -39.40 -44.35
C SER A 178 -28.63 -40.06 -42.97
N LEU A 179 -27.81 -39.53 -42.02
CA LEU A 179 -27.81 -39.93 -40.61
C LEU A 179 -29.19 -39.75 -39.97
N LEU A 180 -29.78 -38.56 -40.11
CA LEU A 180 -31.09 -38.22 -39.54
C LEU A 180 -32.21 -39.15 -40.07
N ASN A 181 -32.13 -39.58 -41.33
CA ASN A 181 -33.10 -40.55 -41.92
C ASN A 181 -33.04 -41.94 -41.28
N GLY A 182 -31.88 -42.34 -40.74
CA GLY A 182 -31.68 -43.63 -40.07
C GLY A 182 -31.94 -43.59 -38.57
N LEU A 183 -31.98 -42.42 -37.96
CA LEU A 183 -32.10 -42.26 -36.50
C LEU A 183 -33.54 -42.26 -36.01
N VAL A 184 -33.76 -42.78 -34.82
CA VAL A 184 -35.07 -42.72 -34.14
C VAL A 184 -35.30 -41.32 -33.63
N PRO A 185 -36.38 -40.63 -34.02
CA PRO A 185 -36.63 -39.21 -33.63
C PRO A 185 -36.68 -38.94 -32.14
N SER A 186 -36.87 -39.96 -31.32
CA SER A 186 -36.87 -39.85 -29.86
C SER A 186 -35.54 -40.17 -29.22
N GLY A 187 -34.50 -40.53 -30.03
CA GLY A 187 -33.18 -40.88 -29.54
C GLY A 187 -32.26 -39.69 -29.37
N MET A 188 -31.23 -39.83 -28.53
CA MET A 188 -30.24 -38.79 -28.25
C MET A 188 -29.52 -38.32 -29.52
N ASP A 189 -29.05 -39.27 -30.36
CA ASP A 189 -28.27 -38.96 -31.57
C ASP A 189 -29.11 -38.14 -32.58
N TYR A 190 -30.43 -38.42 -32.69
CA TYR A 190 -31.33 -37.62 -33.50
C TYR A 190 -31.42 -36.19 -32.97
N ILE A 191 -31.64 -36.02 -31.65
CA ILE A 191 -31.75 -34.71 -31.02
C ILE A 191 -30.47 -33.90 -31.27
N TYR A 192 -29.30 -34.52 -31.10
CA TYR A 192 -28.03 -33.88 -31.35
C TYR A 192 -27.89 -33.45 -32.84
N ALA A 193 -28.02 -34.35 -33.78
CA ALA A 193 -27.87 -34.06 -35.22
C ALA A 193 -28.91 -33.07 -35.74
N MET A 194 -30.16 -33.16 -35.25
CA MET A 194 -31.24 -32.24 -35.62
C MET A 194 -31.01 -30.84 -35.02
N SER A 195 -30.54 -30.74 -33.77
CA SER A 195 -30.23 -29.45 -33.13
C SER A 195 -29.11 -28.72 -33.86
N GLU A 196 -28.09 -29.45 -34.33
CA GLU A 196 -27.02 -28.91 -35.16
C GLU A 196 -27.58 -28.36 -36.49
N LYS A 197 -28.45 -29.14 -37.17
CA LYS A 197 -29.09 -28.73 -38.41
C LYS A 197 -29.96 -27.48 -38.27
N LEU A 198 -30.75 -27.38 -37.18
CA LEU A 198 -31.59 -26.22 -36.88
C LEU A 198 -30.70 -24.99 -36.56
N SER A 199 -29.68 -25.17 -35.78
CA SER A 199 -28.74 -24.08 -35.42
C SER A 199 -28.02 -23.51 -36.65
N GLU A 200 -27.58 -24.34 -37.57
CA GLU A 200 -26.95 -23.91 -38.83
C GLU A 200 -27.90 -23.13 -39.75
N LYS A 201 -29.19 -23.48 -39.73
CA LYS A 201 -30.23 -22.74 -40.47
C LYS A 201 -30.64 -21.42 -39.81
N GLY A 202 -30.14 -21.12 -38.58
CA GLY A 202 -30.58 -19.98 -37.79
C GLY A 202 -31.90 -20.20 -37.03
N GLU A 203 -32.46 -21.42 -37.06
CA GLU A 203 -33.68 -21.82 -36.37
C GLU A 203 -33.42 -22.14 -34.90
N HIS A 204 -32.78 -21.19 -34.19
CA HIS A 204 -32.24 -21.40 -32.83
C HIS A 204 -33.34 -21.65 -31.79
N ALA A 205 -34.50 -21.01 -31.91
CA ALA A 205 -35.63 -21.20 -31.00
C ALA A 205 -36.15 -22.64 -31.05
N GLU A 206 -36.25 -23.21 -32.27
CA GLU A 206 -36.67 -24.60 -32.49
C GLU A 206 -35.65 -25.60 -31.95
N ALA A 207 -34.34 -25.31 -32.14
CA ALA A 207 -33.27 -26.11 -31.57
C ALA A 207 -33.35 -26.14 -30.04
N ILE A 208 -33.50 -24.98 -29.39
CA ILE A 208 -33.65 -24.86 -27.94
C ILE A 208 -34.87 -25.64 -27.44
N ALA A 209 -36.04 -25.52 -28.12
CA ALA A 209 -37.26 -26.23 -27.73
C ALA A 209 -37.07 -27.75 -27.85
N LEU A 210 -36.47 -28.21 -28.96
CA LEU A 210 -36.17 -29.62 -29.20
C LEU A 210 -35.28 -30.22 -28.11
N ILE A 211 -34.17 -29.58 -27.82
CA ILE A 211 -33.20 -30.05 -26.81
C ILE A 211 -33.83 -30.01 -25.41
N THR A 212 -34.51 -28.93 -25.04
CA THR A 212 -35.14 -28.77 -23.72
C THR A 212 -36.20 -29.82 -23.44
N ASN A 213 -36.99 -30.15 -24.45
CA ASN A 213 -38.01 -31.21 -24.33
C ASN A 213 -37.38 -32.60 -24.10
N TYR A 214 -36.26 -32.87 -24.74
CA TYR A 214 -35.53 -34.11 -24.51
C TYR A 214 -34.79 -34.11 -23.16
N TYR A 215 -34.17 -33.01 -22.80
CA TYR A 215 -33.35 -32.84 -21.59
C TYR A 215 -34.11 -33.21 -20.30
N ASN A 216 -35.37 -32.92 -20.23
CA ASN A 216 -36.22 -33.15 -19.06
C ASN A 216 -36.72 -34.60 -18.93
N ARG A 217 -36.34 -35.52 -19.84
CA ARG A 217 -36.72 -36.93 -19.75
C ARG A 217 -35.95 -37.68 -18.68
N PRO A 218 -36.59 -38.60 -17.92
CA PRO A 218 -35.91 -39.37 -16.88
C PRO A 218 -34.81 -40.32 -17.40
N SER A 219 -34.86 -40.67 -18.69
CA SER A 219 -33.86 -41.55 -19.31
C SER A 219 -32.53 -40.90 -19.68
N VAL A 220 -32.42 -39.59 -19.50
CA VAL A 220 -31.20 -38.83 -19.89
C VAL A 220 -30.13 -39.02 -18.81
N THR A 221 -29.03 -39.66 -19.19
CA THR A 221 -27.86 -39.85 -18.33
C THR A 221 -27.06 -38.56 -18.16
N ASP A 222 -26.20 -38.49 -17.15
CA ASP A 222 -25.34 -37.29 -16.91
C ASP A 222 -24.40 -37.00 -18.09
N ARG A 223 -23.88 -38.05 -18.74
CA ARG A 223 -23.09 -37.90 -19.98
C ARG A 223 -23.90 -37.27 -21.12
N HIS A 224 -25.16 -37.73 -21.34
CA HIS A 224 -26.02 -37.12 -22.34
C HIS A 224 -26.32 -35.67 -22.00
N ARG A 225 -26.49 -35.35 -20.72
CA ARG A 225 -26.71 -33.95 -20.26
C ARG A 225 -25.56 -33.03 -20.62
N ALA A 226 -24.30 -33.48 -20.44
CA ALA A 226 -23.15 -32.68 -20.83
C ALA A 226 -23.17 -32.30 -22.33
N ILE A 227 -23.48 -33.26 -23.21
CA ILE A 227 -23.60 -33.02 -24.66
C ILE A 227 -24.75 -32.05 -24.96
N LEU A 228 -25.91 -32.23 -24.31
CA LEU A 228 -27.07 -31.36 -24.48
C LEU A 228 -26.82 -29.96 -23.94
N ASP A 229 -26.12 -29.82 -22.84
CA ASP A 229 -25.70 -28.52 -22.29
C ASP A 229 -24.85 -27.76 -23.30
N TYR A 230 -23.87 -28.42 -23.95
CA TYR A 230 -23.11 -27.82 -25.06
C TYR A 230 -24.01 -27.37 -26.20
N SER A 231 -24.93 -28.25 -26.65
CA SER A 231 -25.87 -27.96 -27.77
C SER A 231 -26.80 -26.80 -27.43
N LEU A 232 -27.33 -26.74 -26.19
CA LEU A 232 -28.12 -25.61 -25.69
C LEU A 232 -27.32 -24.32 -25.68
N ALA A 233 -26.06 -24.39 -25.24
CA ALA A 233 -25.17 -23.22 -25.21
C ALA A 233 -24.93 -22.67 -26.62
N VAL A 234 -24.71 -23.52 -27.60
CA VAL A 234 -24.56 -23.14 -29.02
C VAL A 234 -25.83 -22.48 -29.53
N ALA A 235 -26.99 -23.08 -29.26
CA ALA A 235 -28.28 -22.57 -29.71
C ALA A 235 -28.63 -21.21 -29.06
N TRP A 236 -28.41 -21.05 -27.74
CA TRP A 236 -28.58 -19.78 -27.04
C TRP A 236 -27.66 -18.68 -27.54
N ARG A 237 -26.37 -19.02 -27.80
CA ARG A 237 -25.42 -18.09 -28.41
C ARG A 237 -25.91 -17.62 -29.78
N GLY A 238 -26.40 -18.55 -30.61
CA GLY A 238 -26.96 -18.21 -31.92
C GLY A 238 -28.22 -17.35 -31.83
N ALA A 239 -29.05 -17.54 -30.81
CA ALA A 239 -30.20 -16.71 -30.51
C ALA A 239 -29.82 -15.33 -29.92
N GLY A 240 -28.55 -15.06 -29.62
CA GLY A 240 -28.06 -13.80 -29.06
C GLY A 240 -28.10 -13.70 -27.52
N ASP A 241 -28.55 -14.72 -26.80
CA ASP A 241 -28.56 -14.76 -25.33
C ASP A 241 -27.25 -15.33 -24.81
N VAL A 242 -26.25 -14.45 -24.70
CA VAL A 242 -24.88 -14.80 -24.28
C VAL A 242 -24.84 -15.29 -22.82
N GLU A 243 -25.70 -14.77 -21.96
CA GLU A 243 -25.75 -15.16 -20.55
C GLU A 243 -26.20 -16.60 -20.37
N LYS A 244 -27.26 -17.00 -21.08
CA LYS A 244 -27.71 -18.41 -21.10
C LYS A 244 -26.69 -19.30 -21.79
N ALA A 245 -26.02 -18.83 -22.84
CA ALA A 245 -24.95 -19.59 -23.47
C ALA A 245 -23.82 -19.87 -22.48
N LYS A 246 -23.34 -18.86 -21.75
CA LYS A 246 -22.32 -19.05 -20.69
C LYS A 246 -22.78 -20.01 -19.60
N TRP A 247 -24.06 -19.89 -19.17
CA TRP A 247 -24.62 -20.79 -18.18
C TRP A 247 -24.52 -22.26 -18.61
N TYR A 248 -24.95 -22.57 -19.81
CA TYR A 248 -24.95 -23.94 -20.32
C TYR A 248 -23.52 -24.42 -20.65
N TYR A 249 -22.65 -23.57 -21.20
CA TYR A 249 -21.24 -23.93 -21.35
C TYR A 249 -20.57 -24.23 -20.00
N THR A 250 -20.83 -23.43 -18.98
CA THR A 250 -20.30 -23.68 -17.63
C THR A 250 -20.78 -25.03 -17.09
N LYS A 251 -22.07 -25.34 -17.27
CA LYS A 251 -22.65 -26.59 -16.82
C LYS A 251 -22.09 -27.79 -17.55
N GLY A 252 -21.95 -27.72 -18.89
CA GLY A 252 -21.30 -28.74 -19.68
C GLY A 252 -19.83 -28.97 -19.27
N ALA A 253 -19.06 -27.89 -19.08
CA ALA A 253 -17.68 -27.97 -18.63
C ALA A 253 -17.53 -28.63 -17.25
N ILE A 254 -18.42 -28.33 -16.30
CA ILE A 254 -18.43 -29.00 -14.99
C ILE A 254 -18.68 -30.51 -15.15
N ALA A 255 -19.63 -30.88 -16.00
CA ALA A 255 -19.93 -32.30 -16.24
C ALA A 255 -18.78 -33.03 -16.93
N ASP A 256 -18.15 -32.43 -17.93
CA ASP A 256 -17.00 -33.00 -18.65
C ASP A 256 -15.81 -33.23 -17.67
N LEU A 257 -15.50 -32.27 -16.82
CA LEU A 257 -14.42 -32.38 -15.82
C LEU A 257 -14.71 -33.43 -14.74
N LYS A 258 -15.95 -33.52 -14.26
CA LYS A 258 -16.35 -34.51 -13.23
C LYS A 258 -16.37 -35.94 -13.78
N THR A 259 -16.58 -36.13 -15.09
CA THR A 259 -16.59 -37.44 -15.75
C THR A 259 -15.35 -37.74 -16.58
N PRO A 260 -14.18 -37.22 -16.25
CA PRO A 260 -12.97 -36.97 -17.04
C PRO A 260 -13.10 -37.29 -18.53
N VAL A 261 -13.88 -36.48 -19.22
CA VAL A 261 -14.02 -36.49 -20.67
C VAL A 261 -13.16 -35.35 -21.19
N ARG A 262 -12.05 -35.65 -21.85
CA ARG A 262 -11.10 -34.65 -22.35
C ARG A 262 -11.55 -34.00 -23.67
N ASP A 263 -12.83 -33.75 -23.85
CA ASP A 263 -13.40 -33.08 -25.03
C ASP A 263 -13.44 -31.56 -24.93
N TYR A 264 -13.60 -31.02 -23.76
CA TYR A 264 -13.50 -29.61 -23.33
C TYR A 264 -14.01 -28.50 -24.28
N ARG A 265 -14.87 -28.82 -25.25
CA ARG A 265 -15.44 -27.80 -26.14
C ARG A 265 -16.23 -26.76 -25.36
N SER A 266 -16.99 -27.19 -24.35
CA SER A 266 -17.75 -26.29 -23.46
C SER A 266 -16.82 -25.30 -22.76
N LEU A 267 -15.68 -25.78 -22.24
CA LEU A 267 -14.73 -24.93 -21.50
C LEU A 267 -14.03 -23.93 -22.43
N LEU A 268 -13.66 -24.36 -23.66
CA LEU A 268 -13.03 -23.48 -24.65
C LEU A 268 -13.98 -22.36 -25.11
N GLU A 269 -15.21 -22.71 -25.46
CA GLU A 269 -16.20 -21.73 -25.93
C GLU A 269 -16.57 -20.74 -24.82
N LEU A 270 -16.67 -21.22 -23.57
CA LEU A 270 -16.84 -20.35 -22.40
C LEU A 270 -15.66 -19.39 -22.25
N ALA A 271 -14.43 -19.90 -22.37
CA ALA A 271 -13.23 -19.07 -22.26
C ALA A 271 -13.19 -17.97 -23.35
N LEU A 272 -13.61 -18.29 -24.57
CA LEU A 272 -13.72 -17.30 -25.66
C LEU A 272 -14.77 -16.21 -25.39
N LEU A 273 -15.90 -16.58 -24.79
CA LEU A 273 -16.92 -15.59 -24.41
C LEU A 273 -16.42 -14.68 -23.30
N LEU A 274 -15.81 -15.24 -22.24
CA LEU A 274 -15.22 -14.49 -21.15
C LEU A 274 -14.11 -13.55 -21.62
N TYR A 275 -13.26 -14.02 -22.54
CA TYR A 275 -12.23 -13.19 -23.15
C TYR A 275 -12.81 -11.97 -23.88
N ARG A 276 -13.90 -12.14 -24.65
CA ARG A 276 -14.58 -11.05 -25.35
C ARG A 276 -15.22 -10.04 -24.40
N GLU A 277 -15.62 -10.46 -23.21
CA GLU A 277 -16.18 -9.61 -22.15
C GLU A 277 -15.10 -8.96 -21.28
N GLY A 278 -13.82 -9.31 -21.46
CA GLY A 278 -12.69 -8.74 -20.73
C GLY A 278 -12.30 -9.51 -19.47
N ASP A 279 -12.93 -10.64 -19.13
CA ASP A 279 -12.46 -11.54 -18.07
C ASP A 279 -11.32 -12.42 -18.58
N VAL A 280 -10.19 -11.75 -18.84
CA VAL A 280 -9.00 -12.38 -19.40
C VAL A 280 -8.40 -13.40 -18.42
N GLN A 281 -8.57 -13.21 -17.12
CA GLN A 281 -8.01 -14.10 -16.10
C GLN A 281 -8.70 -15.47 -16.08
N ARG A 282 -10.04 -15.50 -16.07
CA ARG A 282 -10.77 -16.76 -16.17
C ARG A 282 -10.58 -17.39 -17.53
N ALA A 283 -10.64 -16.61 -18.61
CA ALA A 283 -10.39 -17.09 -19.96
C ALA A 283 -9.04 -17.81 -20.06
N PHE A 284 -7.97 -17.22 -19.56
CA PHE A 284 -6.64 -17.83 -19.56
C PHE A 284 -6.60 -19.14 -18.78
N ARG A 285 -7.14 -19.17 -17.55
CA ARG A 285 -7.18 -20.39 -16.73
C ARG A 285 -7.95 -21.53 -17.41
N TYR A 286 -9.08 -21.22 -18.04
CA TYR A 286 -9.91 -22.21 -18.69
C TYR A 286 -9.26 -22.75 -19.95
N VAL A 287 -8.66 -21.90 -20.78
CA VAL A 287 -7.88 -22.34 -21.95
C VAL A 287 -6.68 -23.17 -21.52
N LEU A 288 -5.95 -22.78 -20.48
CA LEU A 288 -4.81 -23.51 -19.96
C LEU A 288 -5.21 -24.92 -19.48
N CYS A 289 -6.30 -25.01 -18.68
CA CYS A 289 -6.85 -26.29 -18.23
C CYS A 289 -7.20 -27.20 -19.42
N SER A 290 -7.84 -26.66 -20.45
CA SER A 290 -8.18 -27.42 -21.66
C SER A 290 -6.96 -27.88 -22.43
N MET A 291 -5.91 -27.04 -22.54
CA MET A 291 -4.67 -27.38 -23.24
C MET A 291 -3.86 -28.49 -22.54
N GLU A 292 -3.76 -28.42 -21.19
CA GLU A 292 -3.07 -29.46 -20.41
C GLU A 292 -3.70 -30.83 -20.67
N ASP A 293 -5.01 -30.92 -20.63
CA ASP A 293 -5.73 -32.18 -20.79
C ASP A 293 -5.73 -32.67 -22.26
N LEU A 294 -5.74 -31.74 -23.22
CA LEU A 294 -5.58 -32.12 -24.65
C LEU A 294 -4.19 -32.67 -24.96
N GLN A 295 -3.15 -32.11 -24.36
CA GLN A 295 -1.78 -32.68 -24.52
C GLN A 295 -1.70 -34.08 -23.94
N GLU A 296 -2.32 -34.34 -22.79
CA GLU A 296 -2.36 -35.68 -22.19
C GLU A 296 -3.24 -36.67 -22.94
N SER A 297 -4.30 -36.22 -23.62
CA SER A 297 -5.18 -37.09 -24.42
C SER A 297 -4.58 -37.49 -25.77
N ASN A 298 -3.50 -36.83 -26.20
CA ASN A 298 -2.83 -36.96 -27.48
C ASN A 298 -3.72 -36.71 -28.73
N THR A 299 -4.74 -35.86 -28.58
CA THR A 299 -5.70 -35.51 -29.64
C THR A 299 -5.17 -34.35 -30.49
N ARG A 300 -4.39 -34.66 -31.54
CA ARG A 300 -3.64 -33.67 -32.34
C ARG A 300 -4.50 -32.60 -33.01
N ILE A 301 -5.69 -32.95 -33.54
CA ILE A 301 -6.55 -31.99 -34.26
C ILE A 301 -7.07 -30.92 -33.33
N ARG A 302 -7.58 -31.33 -32.20
CA ARG A 302 -8.12 -30.37 -31.21
C ARG A 302 -7.04 -29.43 -30.67
N THR A 303 -5.81 -29.95 -30.53
CA THR A 303 -4.67 -29.11 -30.16
C THR A 303 -4.48 -27.94 -31.14
N MET A 304 -4.66 -28.18 -32.45
CA MET A 304 -4.50 -27.14 -33.48
C MET A 304 -5.60 -26.07 -33.43
N GLU A 305 -6.83 -26.43 -33.04
CA GLU A 305 -7.91 -25.46 -32.85
C GLU A 305 -7.68 -24.56 -31.63
N PHE A 306 -7.03 -25.08 -30.59
CA PHE A 306 -6.76 -24.37 -29.35
C PHE A 306 -5.56 -23.42 -29.44
N ILE A 307 -4.53 -23.73 -30.25
CA ILE A 307 -3.30 -22.91 -30.32
C ILE A 307 -3.57 -21.44 -30.61
N PRO A 308 -4.37 -21.03 -31.59
CA PRO A 308 -4.66 -19.62 -31.86
C PRO A 308 -5.37 -18.93 -30.69
N VAL A 309 -6.30 -19.64 -30.04
CA VAL A 309 -7.03 -19.14 -28.88
C VAL A 309 -6.09 -18.97 -27.69
N MET A 310 -5.26 -19.96 -27.43
CA MET A 310 -4.26 -19.91 -26.36
C MET A 310 -3.30 -18.74 -26.57
N THR A 311 -2.78 -18.54 -27.77
CA THR A 311 -1.88 -17.43 -28.09
C THR A 311 -2.57 -16.09 -27.82
N LEU A 312 -3.78 -15.89 -28.35
CA LEU A 312 -4.54 -14.66 -28.18
C LEU A 312 -4.83 -14.32 -26.72
N VAL A 313 -5.30 -15.31 -25.95
CA VAL A 313 -5.66 -15.12 -24.55
C VAL A 313 -4.42 -14.97 -23.68
N SER A 314 -3.34 -15.74 -23.96
CA SER A 314 -2.08 -15.64 -23.25
C SER A 314 -1.43 -14.27 -23.41
N ASP A 315 -1.34 -13.75 -24.63
CA ASP A 315 -0.77 -12.42 -24.90
C ASP A 315 -1.54 -11.33 -24.17
N SER A 316 -2.86 -11.40 -24.17
CA SER A 316 -3.72 -10.45 -23.46
C SER A 316 -3.56 -10.55 -21.95
N TYR A 317 -3.44 -11.76 -21.40
CA TYR A 317 -3.19 -11.99 -19.99
C TYR A 317 -1.81 -11.46 -19.55
N GLN A 318 -0.77 -11.71 -20.34
CA GLN A 318 0.57 -11.19 -20.07
C GLN A 318 0.60 -9.66 -20.08
N LYS A 319 -0.12 -9.05 -21.04
CA LYS A 319 -0.26 -7.59 -21.10
C LYS A 319 -0.96 -7.04 -19.85
N GLU A 320 -2.09 -7.63 -19.45
CA GLU A 320 -2.83 -7.22 -18.25
C GLU A 320 -1.95 -7.36 -16.99
N LEU A 321 -1.20 -8.45 -16.87
CA LEU A 321 -0.29 -8.68 -15.75
C LEU A 321 0.84 -7.63 -15.72
N SER A 322 1.41 -7.31 -16.90
CA SER A 322 2.42 -6.28 -17.04
C SER A 322 1.89 -4.89 -16.63
N ASP A 323 0.68 -4.54 -17.07
CA ASP A 323 0.04 -3.27 -16.74
C ASP A 323 -0.26 -3.17 -15.22
N LYS A 324 -0.75 -4.22 -14.60
CA LYS A 324 -0.96 -4.30 -13.13
C LYS A 324 0.36 -4.16 -12.37
N THR A 325 1.41 -4.83 -12.83
CA THR A 325 2.74 -4.76 -12.23
C THR A 325 3.32 -3.36 -12.35
N ARG A 326 3.18 -2.72 -13.52
CA ARG A 326 3.60 -1.34 -13.75
C ARG A 326 2.86 -0.36 -12.81
N LEU A 327 1.55 -0.51 -12.68
CA LEU A 327 0.75 0.31 -11.76
C LEU A 327 1.20 0.13 -10.31
N LEU A 328 1.50 -1.10 -9.90
CA LEU A 328 2.04 -1.40 -8.57
C LEU A 328 3.36 -0.69 -8.32
N TYR A 329 4.31 -0.71 -9.27
CA TYR A 329 5.57 0.02 -9.13
C TYR A 329 5.38 1.54 -9.05
N ILE A 330 4.45 2.10 -9.84
CA ILE A 330 4.12 3.53 -9.77
C ILE A 330 3.55 3.89 -8.39
N THR A 331 2.62 3.11 -7.87
CA THR A 331 2.02 3.36 -6.55
C THR A 331 3.04 3.23 -5.41
N LEU A 332 3.92 2.22 -5.46
CA LEU A 332 5.02 2.07 -4.51
C LEU A 332 6.01 3.24 -4.58
N GLY A 333 6.32 3.71 -5.80
CA GLY A 333 7.16 4.88 -6.02
C GLY A 333 6.56 6.15 -5.41
N LEU A 334 5.27 6.40 -5.63
CA LEU A 334 4.56 7.54 -5.02
C LEU A 334 4.53 7.45 -3.49
N LEU A 335 4.29 6.26 -2.95
CA LEU A 335 4.27 6.04 -1.50
C LEU A 335 5.65 6.32 -0.88
N SER A 336 6.73 5.88 -1.54
CA SER A 336 8.10 6.14 -1.08
C SER A 336 8.43 7.64 -1.06
N VAL A 337 7.99 8.41 -2.07
CA VAL A 337 8.13 9.87 -2.10
C VAL A 337 7.39 10.53 -0.93
N ILE A 338 6.16 10.10 -0.65
CA ILE A 338 5.38 10.61 0.50
C ILE A 338 6.12 10.35 1.81
N VAL A 339 6.66 9.15 2.01
CA VAL A 339 7.44 8.81 3.22
C VAL A 339 8.67 9.71 3.36
N ILE A 340 9.40 9.93 2.26
CA ILE A 340 10.58 10.82 2.26
C ILE A 340 10.17 12.25 2.65
N LEU A 341 9.09 12.77 2.09
CA LEU A 341 8.56 14.10 2.41
C LEU A 341 8.15 14.22 3.89
N LEU A 342 7.53 13.18 4.44
CA LEU A 342 7.16 13.14 5.86
C LEU A 342 8.39 13.15 6.78
N ILE A 343 9.43 12.37 6.42
CA ILE A 343 10.71 12.37 7.16
C ILE A 343 11.35 13.76 7.09
N LEU A 344 11.39 14.38 5.90
CA LEU A 344 11.93 15.73 5.74
C LEU A 344 11.16 16.75 6.58
N ALA A 345 9.84 16.71 6.57
CA ALA A 345 9.00 17.58 7.40
C ALA A 345 9.25 17.36 8.89
N ALA A 346 9.39 16.12 9.34
CA ALA A 346 9.71 15.78 10.74
C ALA A 346 11.08 16.33 11.14
N VAL A 347 12.10 16.23 10.29
CA VAL A 347 13.43 16.79 10.52
C VAL A 347 13.38 18.32 10.60
N LEU A 348 12.66 18.98 9.70
CA LEU A 348 12.49 20.43 9.73
C LEU A 348 11.79 20.91 11.01
N LEU A 349 10.74 20.23 11.42
CA LEU A 349 10.04 20.51 12.69
C LEU A 349 10.95 20.29 13.90
N TYR A 350 11.77 19.25 13.90
CA TYR A 350 12.76 19.01 14.96
C TYR A 350 13.79 20.13 15.05
N ILE A 351 14.34 20.56 13.92
CA ILE A 351 15.30 21.68 13.86
C ILE A 351 14.64 22.97 14.36
N GLN A 352 13.41 23.27 13.93
CA GLN A 352 12.67 24.46 14.36
C GLN A 352 12.40 24.43 15.88
N ARG A 353 11.98 23.27 16.40
CA ARG A 353 11.74 23.10 17.86
C ARG A 353 13.02 23.36 18.67
N ASN A 354 14.16 22.86 18.21
CA ASN A 354 15.44 23.09 18.89
C ASN A 354 15.84 24.56 18.87
N LYS A 355 15.65 25.27 17.74
CA LYS A 355 15.89 26.72 17.65
C LYS A 355 14.98 27.49 18.61
N THR A 356 13.70 27.14 18.69
CA THR A 356 12.74 27.78 19.58
C THR A 356 13.09 27.55 21.06
N ASN A 357 13.51 26.32 21.41
CA ASN A 357 13.92 26.00 22.78
C ASN A 357 15.20 26.76 23.17
N ALA A 358 16.17 26.87 22.27
CA ALA A 358 17.38 27.66 22.50
C ALA A 358 17.07 29.17 22.67
N ALA A 359 16.15 29.72 21.88
CA ALA A 359 15.71 31.10 22.02
C ALA A 359 14.95 31.34 23.34
N LYS A 360 14.09 30.41 23.76
CA LYS A 360 13.40 30.48 25.06
C LYS A 360 14.38 30.48 26.22
N LYS A 361 15.39 29.61 26.19
CA LYS A 361 16.41 29.57 27.22
C LYS A 361 17.19 30.88 27.33
N LYS A 362 17.62 31.46 26.19
CA LYS A 362 18.29 32.77 26.17
C LYS A 362 17.40 33.89 26.75
N LEU A 363 16.10 33.86 26.44
CA LEU A 363 15.15 34.84 26.97
C LEU A 363 14.99 34.69 28.48
N GLU A 364 14.91 33.47 28.98
CA GLU A 364 14.83 33.17 30.43
C GLU A 364 16.07 33.63 31.17
N ASP A 365 17.26 33.30 30.63
CA ASP A 365 18.54 33.75 31.20
C ASP A 365 18.62 35.31 31.25
N SER A 366 18.17 35.98 30.16
CA SER A 366 18.14 37.44 30.11
C SER A 366 17.12 38.06 31.11
N TYR A 367 15.98 37.39 31.29
CA TYR A 367 14.95 37.85 32.25
C TYR A 367 15.46 37.73 33.69
N VAL A 368 16.17 36.65 34.05
CA VAL A 368 16.78 36.48 35.37
C VAL A 368 17.80 37.57 35.63
N ALA A 369 18.71 37.82 34.69
CA ALA A 369 19.72 38.87 34.82
C ALA A 369 19.10 40.28 34.96
N LEU A 370 18.04 40.56 34.20
CA LEU A 370 17.31 41.85 34.32
C LEU A 370 16.63 42.00 35.68
N LYS A 371 16.08 40.91 36.21
CA LYS A 371 15.45 40.92 37.54
C LYS A 371 16.47 41.20 38.65
N GLU A 372 17.64 40.52 38.61
CA GLU A 372 18.73 40.75 39.57
C GLU A 372 19.18 42.22 39.55
N LEU A 373 19.36 42.79 38.34
CA LEU A 373 19.72 44.23 38.23
C LEU A 373 18.64 45.16 38.79
N ASN A 374 17.37 44.81 38.61
CA ASN A 374 16.30 45.61 39.16
C ASN A 374 16.22 45.55 40.71
N ASP A 375 16.41 44.35 41.26
CA ASP A 375 16.45 44.12 42.71
C ASP A 375 17.60 44.96 43.37
N ILE A 376 18.82 44.94 42.77
CA ILE A 376 19.93 45.78 43.20
C ILE A 376 19.60 47.26 43.11
N LYS A 377 18.94 47.70 42.08
CA LYS A 377 18.51 49.10 41.92
C LYS A 377 17.51 49.52 43.00
N GLU A 378 16.54 48.68 43.35
CA GLU A 378 15.53 48.96 44.38
C GLU A 378 16.20 49.04 45.75
N GLU A 379 17.14 48.16 46.10
CA GLU A 379 17.88 48.18 47.32
C GLU A 379 18.71 49.47 47.43
N TYR A 380 19.37 49.88 46.34
CA TYR A 380 20.10 51.14 46.28
C TYR A 380 19.23 52.37 46.54
N LEU A 381 18.01 52.43 45.90
CA LEU A 381 17.06 53.51 46.10
C LEU A 381 16.58 53.58 47.55
N PHE A 382 16.32 52.43 48.15
CA PHE A 382 15.86 52.34 49.53
C PHE A 382 16.95 52.90 50.49
N MET A 383 18.20 52.46 50.37
CA MET A 383 19.32 52.96 51.20
C MET A 383 19.55 54.46 51.02
N TYR A 384 19.40 54.98 49.80
CA TYR A 384 19.55 56.41 49.53
C TYR A 384 18.43 57.22 50.17
N MET A 385 17.19 56.73 50.16
CA MET A 385 16.04 57.36 50.83
C MET A 385 16.23 57.38 52.36
N GLU A 386 16.77 56.29 52.94
CA GLU A 386 17.09 56.23 54.38
C GLU A 386 18.13 57.28 54.76
N GLN A 387 19.20 57.45 54.00
CA GLN A 387 20.20 58.50 54.24
C GLN A 387 19.61 59.91 54.16
N ILE A 388 18.73 60.19 53.22
CA ILE A 388 18.04 61.47 53.10
C ILE A 388 17.13 61.69 54.32
N SER A 389 16.37 60.69 54.76
CA SER A 389 15.53 60.74 55.92
C SER A 389 16.36 61.09 57.18
N ASP A 390 17.45 60.41 57.41
CA ASP A 390 18.38 60.70 58.52
C ASP A 390 18.92 62.14 58.48
N TYR A 391 19.21 62.66 57.30
CA TYR A 391 19.65 64.01 57.10
C TYR A 391 18.55 65.02 57.45
N ILE A 392 17.33 64.79 57.03
CA ILE A 392 16.17 65.61 57.36
C ILE A 392 15.91 65.63 58.86
N ASP A 393 15.94 64.46 59.53
CA ASP A 393 15.76 64.33 60.96
C ASP A 393 16.82 65.15 61.76
N ARG A 394 18.08 65.12 61.30
CA ARG A 394 19.16 65.93 61.90
C ARG A 394 18.92 67.44 61.73
N MET A 395 18.46 67.88 60.55
CA MET A 395 18.14 69.26 60.27
C MET A 395 16.95 69.70 61.11
N GLU A 396 15.91 68.92 61.28
CA GLU A 396 14.79 69.22 62.16
C GLU A 396 15.22 69.27 63.61
N GLY A 397 16.08 68.36 64.05
CA GLY A 397 16.67 68.39 65.42
C GLY A 397 17.46 69.65 65.69
N LEU A 398 18.28 70.12 64.76
CA LEU A 398 19.01 71.38 64.86
C LEU A 398 18.07 72.56 64.90
N HIS A 399 17.05 72.59 64.00
CA HIS A 399 16.07 73.65 63.96
C HIS A 399 15.27 73.75 65.29
N ARG A 400 14.81 72.60 65.80
CA ARG A 400 14.14 72.53 67.11
C ARG A 400 15.05 73.05 68.25
N LYS A 401 16.31 72.66 68.24
CA LYS A 401 17.30 73.08 69.23
C LYS A 401 17.51 74.60 69.19
N LEU A 402 17.70 75.21 68.03
CA LEU A 402 17.84 76.64 67.84
C LEU A 402 16.59 77.41 68.26
N LEU A 403 15.39 76.95 67.92
CA LEU A 403 14.11 77.54 68.32
C LEU A 403 13.90 77.49 69.85
N MET A 404 14.25 76.36 70.49
CA MET A 404 14.18 76.20 71.92
C MET A 404 15.11 77.17 72.66
N THR A 405 16.36 77.28 72.15
CA THR A 405 17.38 78.17 72.70
C THR A 405 16.90 79.65 72.62
N TRP A 406 16.36 80.07 71.48
CA TRP A 406 15.82 81.41 71.31
C TRP A 406 14.60 81.69 72.24
N ARG A 407 13.66 80.76 72.34
CA ARG A 407 12.47 80.94 73.18
C ARG A 407 12.76 80.97 74.66
N LYS A 408 13.75 80.22 75.12
CA LYS A 408 14.05 80.05 76.52
C LYS A 408 15.08 81.06 77.04
N TYR A 409 16.05 81.45 76.21
CA TYR A 409 17.20 82.23 76.67
C TYR A 409 17.42 83.54 75.90
N GLY A 410 16.59 83.85 74.91
CA GLY A 410 16.66 85.08 74.13
C GLY A 410 17.73 85.11 73.05
N PRO A 411 17.88 86.28 72.29
CA PRO A 411 18.74 86.41 71.14
C PRO A 411 20.25 86.27 71.46
N ASP A 412 20.68 86.76 72.59
CA ASP A 412 22.13 86.74 72.95
C ASP A 412 22.63 85.31 73.10
N ARG A 413 21.83 84.42 73.68
CA ARG A 413 22.25 83.01 73.85
C ARG A 413 22.11 82.20 72.56
N LEU A 414 21.20 82.60 71.72
CA LEU A 414 21.09 82.03 70.36
C LEU A 414 22.37 82.36 69.52
N ALA A 415 22.84 83.63 69.64
CA ALA A 415 24.09 84.05 68.97
C ALA A 415 25.27 83.23 69.44
N GLU A 416 25.37 83.00 70.76
CA GLU A 416 26.46 82.12 71.33
C GLU A 416 26.35 80.66 70.83
N GLU A 417 25.09 80.12 70.67
CA GLU A 417 24.89 78.72 70.16
C GLU A 417 25.16 78.60 68.65
N LEU A 418 24.96 79.66 67.87
CA LEU A 418 25.28 79.76 66.46
C LEU A 418 26.79 79.97 66.25
N GLU A 419 27.49 80.64 67.16
CA GLU A 419 28.92 80.83 67.13
C GLU A 419 29.73 79.58 67.61
N ARG A 420 29.02 78.66 68.30
CA ARG A 420 29.69 77.37 68.62
C ARG A 420 30.02 76.66 67.35
N PRO A 421 31.30 76.18 67.25
CA PRO A 421 31.67 75.41 66.06
C PRO A 421 30.71 74.25 65.88
N THR A 422 29.88 74.33 64.85
CA THR A 422 29.09 73.20 64.42
C THR A 422 30.07 72.08 64.12
N ASN A 423 29.82 70.91 64.70
CA ASN A 423 30.69 69.74 64.48
C ASN A 423 30.61 69.24 63.07
N VAL A 424 30.89 70.13 62.10
CA VAL A 424 30.80 69.90 60.68
C VAL A 424 31.76 68.74 60.30
N ASP A 425 32.87 68.69 60.97
CA ASP A 425 33.87 67.61 60.75
C ASP A 425 33.28 66.21 61.13
N GLN A 426 32.49 66.21 62.28
CA GLN A 426 31.86 64.94 62.68
C GLN A 426 30.75 64.57 61.76
N ALA A 427 29.94 65.55 61.28
CA ALA A 427 28.88 65.31 60.34
C ALA A 427 29.43 64.80 58.98
N LEU A 428 30.50 65.40 58.51
CA LEU A 428 31.20 65.01 57.33
C LEU A 428 31.77 63.61 57.46
N LYS A 429 32.38 63.33 58.61
CA LYS A 429 32.94 61.98 58.91
C LYS A 429 31.80 60.96 58.89
N ASN A 430 30.62 61.20 59.50
CA ASN A 430 29.52 60.29 59.50
C ASN A 430 28.95 60.09 58.07
N PHE A 431 28.93 61.15 57.26
CA PHE A 431 28.52 61.07 55.86
C PHE A 431 29.42 60.13 55.05
N TYR A 432 30.76 60.31 55.20
CA TYR A 432 31.70 59.42 54.52
C TYR A 432 31.67 58.02 55.07
N ASP A 433 31.48 57.83 56.39
CA ASP A 433 31.38 56.48 56.97
C ASP A 433 30.12 55.76 56.41
N GLY A 434 29.01 56.46 56.26
CA GLY A 434 27.80 55.92 55.63
C GLY A 434 28.01 55.61 54.15
N PHE A 435 28.61 56.53 53.39
CA PHE A 435 28.93 56.32 51.99
C PHE A 435 29.84 55.10 51.80
N ASP A 436 30.93 55.01 52.56
CA ASP A 436 31.90 53.94 52.51
C ASP A 436 31.24 52.58 52.79
N ALA A 437 30.42 52.50 53.85
CA ALA A 437 29.71 51.29 54.25
C ALA A 437 28.74 50.82 53.15
N THR A 438 27.93 51.74 52.63
CA THR A 438 26.95 51.47 51.59
C THR A 438 27.64 51.03 50.29
N PHE A 439 28.65 51.79 49.87
CA PHE A 439 29.35 51.49 48.63
C PHE A 439 30.08 50.14 48.69
N LEU A 440 30.79 49.84 49.79
CA LEU A 440 31.49 48.56 49.96
C LEU A 440 30.53 47.39 50.17
N HIS A 441 29.31 47.63 50.66
CA HIS A 441 28.25 46.60 50.68
C HIS A 441 27.76 46.29 49.29
N LEU A 442 27.57 47.31 48.45
CA LEU A 442 27.14 47.12 47.05
C LEU A 442 28.24 46.57 46.14
N PHE A 443 29.49 46.93 46.44
CA PHE A 443 30.66 46.51 45.64
C PHE A 443 31.71 45.87 46.54
N PRO A 444 31.50 44.67 47.08
CA PRO A 444 32.38 44.04 48.05
C PRO A 444 33.81 43.79 47.51
N THR A 445 33.94 43.55 46.22
CA THR A 445 35.20 43.26 45.52
C THR A 445 35.92 44.53 45.01
N PHE A 446 35.32 45.69 45.16
CA PHE A 446 35.80 46.94 44.56
C PHE A 446 37.26 47.26 44.88
N VAL A 447 37.73 47.10 46.12
CA VAL A 447 39.10 47.37 46.51
C VAL A 447 40.07 46.41 45.83
N ASP A 448 39.69 45.15 45.72
CA ASP A 448 40.51 44.11 45.02
C ASP A 448 40.54 44.39 43.52
N GLU A 449 39.41 44.77 42.93
CA GLU A 449 39.30 45.19 41.53
C GLU A 449 40.19 46.40 41.21
N VAL A 450 40.15 47.43 42.06
CA VAL A 450 41.03 48.60 41.94
C VAL A 450 42.53 48.19 42.05
N ASN A 451 42.87 47.37 43.01
CA ASN A 451 44.22 46.92 43.21
C ASN A 451 44.73 46.05 42.08
N ALA A 452 43.87 45.29 41.44
CA ALA A 452 44.18 44.53 40.22
C ALA A 452 44.63 45.42 39.02
N LEU A 453 44.23 46.70 39.04
CA LEU A 453 44.58 47.67 38.01
C LEU A 453 45.82 48.50 38.39
N LEU A 454 46.28 48.40 39.64
CA LEU A 454 47.47 49.15 40.18
C LEU A 454 48.68 48.26 40.30
N LYS A 455 49.88 48.86 40.26
CA LYS A 455 51.14 48.15 40.52
C LYS A 455 51.17 47.68 41.98
N PRO A 456 51.80 46.55 42.30
CA PRO A 456 51.78 45.96 43.64
C PRO A 456 52.24 46.91 44.75
N GLU A 457 53.20 47.77 44.48
CA GLU A 457 53.73 48.78 45.40
C GLU A 457 52.83 49.99 45.64
N GLU A 458 51.82 50.14 44.82
CA GLU A 458 50.83 51.26 44.85
C GLU A 458 49.42 50.82 45.26
N HIS A 459 49.27 49.59 45.81
CA HIS A 459 47.96 49.08 46.22
C HIS A 459 47.33 49.95 47.30
N LEU A 460 46.05 50.18 47.19
CA LEU A 460 45.25 50.94 48.13
C LEU A 460 44.60 50.00 49.16
N THR A 461 44.63 50.43 50.45
CA THR A 461 44.05 49.66 51.54
C THR A 461 42.96 50.49 52.27
N LEU A 462 42.03 49.79 52.87
CA LEU A 462 41.00 50.42 53.71
C LEU A 462 41.64 50.86 55.03
N LYS A 463 41.26 52.03 55.55
CA LYS A 463 41.67 52.52 56.88
C LYS A 463 40.95 51.74 58.00
N ARG A 464 41.39 51.90 59.27
CA ARG A 464 40.70 51.26 60.40
C ARG A 464 39.23 51.52 60.40
N GLY A 465 38.37 50.46 60.56
CA GLY A 465 36.96 50.54 60.56
C GLY A 465 36.34 50.52 59.12
N ASN A 466 36.94 49.82 58.14
CA ASN A 466 36.54 49.68 56.76
C ASN A 466 36.25 51.02 56.02
N ARG A 467 37.05 52.03 56.32
CA ARG A 467 36.93 53.36 55.71
C ARG A 467 37.80 53.48 54.47
N MET A 468 37.16 54.01 53.40
CA MET A 468 37.90 54.32 52.18
C MET A 468 38.81 55.52 52.32
N SER A 469 39.95 55.50 51.64
CA SER A 469 40.79 56.71 51.44
C SER A 469 40.07 57.67 50.46
N THR A 470 40.56 58.93 50.39
CA THR A 470 40.03 59.92 49.45
C THR A 470 40.22 59.44 48.01
N GLU A 471 41.31 58.74 47.70
CA GLU A 471 41.55 58.12 46.40
C GLU A 471 40.48 57.04 46.10
N LEU A 472 40.22 56.13 47.06
CA LEU A 472 39.22 55.09 46.87
C LEU A 472 37.81 55.68 46.72
N ARG A 473 37.42 56.70 47.50
CA ARG A 473 36.14 57.40 47.33
C ARG A 473 36.02 58.05 45.94
N MET A 474 37.11 58.66 45.43
CA MET A 474 37.13 59.21 44.07
C MET A 474 36.87 58.13 43.02
N LEU A 475 37.56 57.01 43.15
CA LEU A 475 37.38 55.86 42.23
C LEU A 475 35.96 55.24 42.36
N ALA A 476 35.41 55.23 43.59
CA ALA A 476 34.04 54.80 43.85
C ALA A 476 33.01 55.70 43.12
N LEU A 477 33.23 57.03 43.16
CA LEU A 477 32.40 57.97 42.38
C LEU A 477 32.53 57.73 40.88
N PHE A 478 33.70 57.44 40.36
CA PHE A 478 33.89 57.09 38.95
C PHE A 478 33.14 55.82 38.59
N ARG A 479 33.19 54.78 39.44
CA ARG A 479 32.42 53.54 39.29
C ARG A 479 30.90 53.82 39.23
N LEU A 480 30.44 54.78 39.99
CA LEU A 480 29.03 55.24 39.97
C LEU A 480 28.70 56.16 38.77
N GLY A 481 29.66 56.41 37.88
CA GLY A 481 29.46 57.23 36.69
C GLY A 481 29.64 58.75 36.93
N VAL A 482 30.06 59.16 38.12
CA VAL A 482 30.33 60.57 38.46
C VAL A 482 31.81 60.86 38.12
N THR A 483 32.07 61.22 36.85
CA THR A 483 33.43 61.46 36.33
C THR A 483 33.79 62.96 36.27
N ASP A 484 32.85 63.86 36.47
CA ASP A 484 33.05 65.30 36.47
C ASP A 484 33.87 65.73 37.68
N SER A 485 35.05 66.34 37.46
CA SER A 485 36.00 66.72 38.51
C SER A 485 35.44 67.78 39.48
N ALA A 486 34.54 68.65 39.05
CA ALA A 486 33.91 69.63 39.90
C ALA A 486 32.91 68.96 40.88
N LYS A 487 32.08 68.03 40.36
CA LYS A 487 31.15 67.22 41.18
C LYS A 487 31.89 66.34 42.20
N VAL A 488 32.96 65.67 41.75
CA VAL A 488 33.84 64.86 42.62
C VAL A 488 34.48 65.71 43.69
N GLY A 489 35.04 66.90 43.34
CA GLY A 489 35.64 67.83 44.28
C GLY A 489 34.64 68.35 45.30
N HIS A 490 33.42 68.67 44.87
CA HIS A 490 32.33 69.06 45.75
C HIS A 490 31.95 67.96 46.76
N PHE A 491 31.84 66.73 46.30
CA PHE A 491 31.53 65.56 47.16
C PHE A 491 32.70 65.31 48.17
N LEU A 492 33.95 65.34 47.71
CA LEU A 492 35.15 65.07 48.54
C LEU A 492 35.60 66.28 49.37
N ARG A 493 34.88 67.44 49.23
CA ARG A 493 35.25 68.72 49.91
C ARG A 493 36.68 69.12 49.62
N CYS A 494 37.13 68.95 48.37
CA CYS A 494 38.48 69.36 47.96
C CYS A 494 38.42 70.18 46.67
N SER A 495 39.53 70.84 46.31
CA SER A 495 39.55 71.62 45.06
C SER A 495 39.56 70.68 43.81
N THR A 496 39.09 71.18 42.70
CA THR A 496 39.14 70.49 41.40
C THR A 496 40.63 70.17 41.06
N ALA A 497 41.55 71.02 41.36
CA ALA A 497 42.95 70.78 41.18
C ALA A 497 43.45 69.56 41.99
N THR A 498 42.94 69.39 43.23
CA THR A 498 43.23 68.21 44.06
C THR A 498 42.71 66.93 43.42
N VAL A 499 41.49 66.93 42.83
CA VAL A 499 40.91 65.80 42.10
C VAL A 499 41.82 65.43 40.88
N TYR A 500 42.26 66.42 40.13
CA TYR A 500 43.17 66.20 39.01
C TYR A 500 44.51 65.58 39.46
N ASN A 501 45.02 66.05 40.58
CA ASN A 501 46.32 65.51 41.15
C ASN A 501 46.13 64.05 41.58
N TYR A 502 45.02 63.68 42.24
CA TYR A 502 44.71 62.29 42.60
C TYR A 502 44.57 61.41 41.37
N ARG A 503 43.84 61.91 40.35
CA ARG A 503 43.66 61.20 39.12
C ARG A 503 44.96 60.96 38.37
N ALA A 504 45.81 61.97 38.27
CA ALA A 504 47.16 61.87 37.66
C ALA A 504 48.05 60.89 38.41
N LYS A 505 48.00 60.93 39.75
CA LYS A 505 48.76 60.01 40.62
C LYS A 505 48.33 58.56 40.36
N LEU A 506 47.05 58.29 40.38
CA LEU A 506 46.49 56.93 40.20
C LEU A 506 46.75 56.41 38.80
N ARG A 507 46.65 57.24 37.77
CA ARG A 507 47.02 56.82 36.39
C ARG A 507 48.49 56.44 36.30
N LYS A 508 49.40 57.16 36.98
CA LYS A 508 50.82 56.82 36.99
C LYS A 508 51.13 55.55 37.78
N ALA A 509 50.27 55.26 38.80
CA ALA A 509 50.35 54.05 39.60
C ALA A 509 49.71 52.84 38.90
N ALA A 510 48.92 53.04 37.87
CA ALA A 510 48.25 51.98 37.12
C ALA A 510 49.25 51.15 36.31
N ILE A 511 48.89 49.86 36.09
CA ILE A 511 49.59 48.93 35.20
C ILE A 511 49.47 49.43 33.76
N GLU A 512 48.27 49.85 33.39
CA GLU A 512 47.94 50.43 32.07
C GLU A 512 47.37 51.85 32.23
N PRO A 513 48.19 52.90 32.16
CA PRO A 513 47.74 54.26 32.41
C PRO A 513 46.67 54.81 31.51
N ASP A 514 46.66 54.40 30.20
CA ASP A 514 45.71 54.91 29.19
C ASP A 514 44.32 54.35 29.33
N SER A 515 44.20 53.12 29.80
CA SER A 515 42.91 52.42 29.95
C SER A 515 42.33 52.51 31.36
N PHE A 516 43.07 53.01 32.34
CA PHE A 516 42.72 53.01 33.77
C PHE A 516 41.34 53.62 34.07
N ASP A 517 41.11 54.84 33.61
CA ASP A 517 39.83 55.53 33.88
C ASP A 517 38.64 54.77 33.27
N LYS A 518 38.84 54.20 32.10
CA LYS A 518 37.80 53.41 31.41
C LYS A 518 37.56 52.10 32.15
N ALA A 519 38.58 51.43 32.59
CA ALA A 519 38.49 50.19 33.36
C ALA A 519 37.71 50.36 34.69
N ILE A 520 37.86 51.53 35.35
CA ILE A 520 37.10 51.85 36.56
C ILE A 520 35.61 52.16 36.27
N THR A 521 35.32 52.82 35.14
CA THR A 521 33.96 53.23 34.79
C THR A 521 33.16 52.17 34.06
N ASP A 522 33.85 51.27 33.32
CA ASP A 522 33.12 50.20 32.62
C ASP A 522 32.58 49.19 33.64
N LYS A 523 31.29 49.08 33.68
CA LYS A 523 30.56 48.08 34.46
C LYS A 523 30.81 46.72 33.79
N GLN A 524 31.57 45.82 34.41
CA GLN A 524 31.44 44.41 34.06
C GLN A 524 30.15 43.83 34.62
#